data_78fd5055238e2b3fe0458084592ee16a
#
_entry.id   78fd5055238e2b3fe0458084592ee16a
#
_cell.length_a   1.000
_cell.length_b   1.000
_cell.length_c   1.000
_cell.angle_alpha   90.00
_cell.angle_beta   90.00
_cell.angle_gamma   90.00
#
_symmetry.space_group_name_H-M   'P 1'
#
loop_
_entity.id
_entity.type
_entity.pdbx_description
1 polymer ?
#
loop_
_entity_poly.entity_id
_entity_poly.type
_entity_poly.pdbx_seq_one_letter_code
_entity_poly.pdbx_strand_id
1 'polypeptide(L)'
;RPERLVKEIVETAPVIAAVRDYVAAEPRRVTIVDLCCGKGYLSMLLAEMLPTDRVRGCVLVDNAWPRHDVAVQDKHINPEHLWGRYADAWPVPLCTSKIDLKKRCSLKALGERWLSAEEGEEDGGVLLLGVHLCGTLSLRAVELFNSHPRCTFLALKP
;
A
#
# COMPACT_ATOMS: atom_id res chain seq x y z
N ARG A 1 -13.21 16.15 7.52
CA ARG A 1 -14.67 16.17 7.29
C ARG A 1 -15.16 14.73 7.27
N PRO A 2 -16.14 14.35 8.13
CA PRO A 2 -16.61 12.96 8.27
C PRO A 2 -17.11 12.36 6.95
N GLU A 3 -17.81 13.14 6.14
CA GLU A 3 -18.36 12.73 4.84
C GLU A 3 -17.29 12.22 3.87
N ARG A 4 -16.09 12.83 3.90
CA ARG A 4 -14.99 12.39 3.04
C ARG A 4 -14.45 11.02 3.48
N LEU A 5 -14.37 10.78 4.77
CA LEU A 5 -13.92 9.49 5.30
C LEU A 5 -14.93 8.39 4.96
N VAL A 6 -16.23 8.67 5.12
CA VAL A 6 -17.30 7.72 4.74
C VAL A 6 -17.23 7.37 3.26
N LYS A 7 -17.02 8.38 2.40
CA LYS A 7 -16.85 8.15 0.97
C LYS A 7 -15.66 7.24 0.67
N GLU A 8 -14.50 7.52 1.26
CA GLU A 8 -13.29 6.69 1.10
C GLU A 8 -13.54 5.25 1.56
N ILE A 9 -14.22 5.04 2.68
CA ILE A 9 -14.57 3.70 3.17
C ILE A 9 -15.44 2.96 2.17
N VAL A 10 -16.49 3.59 1.65
CA VAL A 10 -17.39 2.98 0.66
C VAL A 10 -16.65 2.65 -0.63
N GLU A 11 -15.77 3.54 -1.08
CA GLU A 11 -14.99 3.34 -2.30
C GLU A 11 -13.94 2.24 -2.15
N THR A 12 -13.35 2.06 -0.97
CA THR A 12 -12.34 1.02 -0.71
C THR A 12 -12.93 -0.34 -0.33
N ALA A 13 -14.19 -0.40 0.09
CA ALA A 13 -14.83 -1.62 0.58
C ALA A 13 -14.68 -2.85 -0.35
N PRO A 14 -14.86 -2.75 -1.69
CA PRO A 14 -14.65 -3.90 -2.57
C PRO A 14 -13.20 -4.42 -2.58
N VAL A 15 -12.23 -3.51 -2.51
CA VAL A 15 -10.81 -3.85 -2.45
C VAL A 15 -10.49 -4.53 -1.12
N ILE A 16 -11.00 -4.01 -0.01
CA ILE A 16 -10.85 -4.60 1.33
C ILE A 16 -11.41 -6.03 1.35
N ALA A 17 -12.60 -6.25 0.80
CA ALA A 17 -13.22 -7.57 0.73
C ALA A 17 -12.34 -8.55 -0.07
N ALA A 18 -11.87 -8.15 -1.26
CA ALA A 18 -11.03 -8.99 -2.11
C ALA A 18 -9.67 -9.33 -1.44
N VAL A 19 -9.04 -8.34 -0.78
CA VAL A 19 -7.79 -8.56 -0.04
C VAL A 19 -8.01 -9.51 1.13
N ARG A 20 -9.08 -9.34 1.89
CA ARG A 20 -9.41 -10.21 3.03
C ARG A 20 -9.61 -11.65 2.58
N ASP A 21 -10.35 -11.87 1.50
CA ASP A 21 -10.60 -13.19 0.96
C ASP A 21 -9.31 -13.86 0.46
N TYR A 22 -8.43 -13.08 -0.21
CA TYR A 22 -7.13 -13.57 -0.63
C TYR A 22 -6.24 -13.95 0.55
N VAL A 23 -6.11 -13.09 1.56
CA VAL A 23 -5.30 -13.34 2.76
C VAL A 23 -5.82 -14.54 3.56
N ALA A 24 -7.12 -14.73 3.59
CA ALA A 24 -7.72 -15.92 4.24
C ALA A 24 -7.35 -17.24 3.54
N ALA A 25 -7.20 -17.20 2.21
CA ALA A 25 -6.84 -18.38 1.41
C ALA A 25 -5.32 -18.63 1.33
N GLU A 26 -4.48 -17.58 1.46
CA GLU A 26 -3.02 -17.70 1.41
C GLU A 26 -2.46 -18.03 2.80
N PRO A 27 -1.85 -19.22 2.99
CA PRO A 27 -1.33 -19.62 4.30
C PRO A 27 -0.06 -18.89 4.71
N ARG A 28 0.68 -18.33 3.75
CA ARG A 28 1.95 -17.63 3.97
C ARG A 28 1.71 -16.14 4.21
N ARG A 29 2.69 -15.47 4.81
CA ARG A 29 2.59 -14.03 5.09
C ARG A 29 2.79 -13.20 3.83
N VAL A 30 1.89 -12.27 3.59
CA VAL A 30 1.94 -11.35 2.45
C VAL A 30 2.42 -9.96 2.86
N THR A 31 2.95 -9.21 1.90
CA THR A 31 3.21 -7.76 2.01
C THR A 31 2.20 -7.02 1.16
N ILE A 32 1.60 -5.97 1.68
CA ILE A 32 0.64 -5.14 0.95
C ILE A 32 1.36 -3.85 0.51
N VAL A 33 1.22 -3.49 -0.76
CA VAL A 33 1.76 -2.24 -1.33
C VAL A 33 0.61 -1.44 -1.92
N ASP A 34 0.26 -0.33 -1.26
CA ASP A 34 -0.83 0.57 -1.62
C ASP A 34 -0.29 1.73 -2.47
N LEU A 35 -0.55 1.66 -3.77
CA LEU A 35 -0.01 2.57 -4.78
C LEU A 35 -0.85 3.85 -4.87
N CYS A 36 -0.19 5.01 -4.84
CA CYS A 36 -0.85 6.32 -4.81
C CYS A 36 -1.88 6.41 -3.68
N CYS A 37 -1.48 5.94 -2.52
CA CYS A 37 -2.35 5.73 -1.36
C CYS A 37 -2.98 7.02 -0.79
N GLY A 38 -2.54 8.20 -1.23
CA GLY A 38 -2.95 9.46 -0.63
C GLY A 38 -2.65 9.46 0.87
N LYS A 39 -3.66 9.68 1.70
CA LYS A 39 -3.53 9.65 3.16
C LYS A 39 -3.43 8.23 3.76
N GLY A 40 -3.56 7.19 2.94
CA GLY A 40 -3.39 5.79 3.38
C GLY A 40 -4.57 5.20 4.13
N TYR A 41 -5.79 5.72 3.96
CA TYR A 41 -6.97 5.20 4.66
C TYR A 41 -7.24 3.73 4.37
N LEU A 42 -7.04 3.27 3.12
CA LEU A 42 -7.17 1.86 2.77
C LEU A 42 -6.21 1.00 3.59
N SER A 43 -4.93 1.36 3.62
CA SER A 43 -3.89 0.64 4.38
C SER A 43 -4.15 0.67 5.89
N MET A 44 -4.65 1.78 6.43
CA MET A 44 -5.03 1.89 7.85
C MET A 44 -6.16 0.91 8.20
N LEU A 45 -7.20 0.84 7.37
CA LEU A 45 -8.31 -0.10 7.55
C LEU A 45 -7.84 -1.55 7.46
N LEU A 46 -7.00 -1.88 6.47
CA LEU A 46 -6.44 -3.21 6.31
C LEU A 46 -5.56 -3.60 7.49
N ALA A 47 -4.76 -2.66 8.04
CA ALA A 47 -3.91 -2.89 9.20
C ALA A 47 -4.70 -3.25 10.47
N GLU A 48 -5.89 -2.68 10.62
CA GLU A 48 -6.80 -2.99 11.74
C GLU A 48 -7.60 -4.28 11.54
N MET A 49 -7.89 -4.64 10.30
CA MET A 49 -8.83 -5.73 9.98
C MET A 49 -8.17 -7.07 9.68
N LEU A 50 -6.91 -7.06 9.22
CA LEU A 50 -6.23 -8.27 8.77
C LEU A 50 -5.47 -8.95 9.93
N PRO A 51 -5.37 -10.29 9.90
CA PRO A 51 -4.64 -11.02 10.91
C PRO A 51 -3.13 -10.75 10.82
N THR A 52 -2.51 -10.47 11.95
CA THR A 52 -1.09 -10.08 12.07
C THR A 52 -0.12 -11.21 11.74
N ASP A 53 -0.56 -12.44 11.87
CA ASP A 53 0.19 -13.65 11.49
C ASP A 53 0.19 -13.91 9.99
N ARG A 54 -0.67 -13.23 9.23
CA ARG A 54 -0.81 -13.38 7.76
C ARG A 54 -0.28 -12.20 6.96
N VAL A 55 -0.07 -11.06 7.60
CA VAL A 55 0.41 -9.85 6.92
C VAL A 55 1.68 -9.33 7.58
N ARG A 56 2.74 -9.17 6.79
CA ARG A 56 4.03 -8.62 7.26
C ARG A 56 3.95 -7.12 7.51
N GLY A 57 3.24 -6.40 6.65
CA GLY A 57 3.08 -4.96 6.73
C GLY A 57 2.41 -4.38 5.50
N CYS A 58 2.03 -3.10 5.61
CA CYS A 58 1.50 -2.30 4.51
C CYS A 58 2.48 -1.18 4.16
N VAL A 59 2.86 -1.09 2.89
CA VAL A 59 3.72 -0.04 2.34
C VAL A 59 2.84 0.99 1.64
N LEU A 60 2.81 2.19 2.17
CA LEU A 60 2.01 3.31 1.68
C LEU A 60 2.84 4.13 0.68
N VAL A 61 2.60 3.93 -0.60
CA VAL A 61 3.36 4.55 -1.69
C VAL A 61 2.62 5.78 -2.21
N ASP A 62 3.24 6.95 -2.07
CA ASP A 62 2.74 8.20 -2.68
C ASP A 62 3.89 9.19 -2.90
N ASN A 63 3.78 10.03 -3.93
CA ASN A 63 4.78 11.06 -4.21
C ASN A 63 4.67 12.27 -3.27
N ALA A 64 3.55 12.44 -2.60
CA ALA A 64 3.28 13.53 -1.68
C ALA A 64 3.74 13.25 -0.24
N TRP A 65 4.23 12.05 0.08
CA TRP A 65 4.88 11.82 1.37
C TRP A 65 6.11 12.70 1.55
N PRO A 66 6.41 13.21 2.75
CA PRO A 66 7.69 13.85 3.02
C PRO A 66 8.83 12.82 2.93
N ARG A 67 10.03 13.29 2.68
CA ARG A 67 11.23 12.49 2.91
C ARG A 67 11.52 12.48 4.41
N HIS A 68 12.11 11.41 4.91
CA HIS A 68 12.41 11.26 6.35
C HIS A 68 13.36 12.33 6.90
N ASP A 69 14.18 12.91 6.02
CA ASP A 69 15.21 13.90 6.35
C ASP A 69 14.75 15.36 6.10
N VAL A 70 13.50 15.57 5.74
CA VAL A 70 12.98 16.89 5.35
C VAL A 70 11.74 17.25 6.17
N ALA A 71 11.69 18.49 6.66
CA ALA A 71 10.53 19.02 7.34
C ALA A 71 9.26 18.94 6.45
N VAL A 72 8.14 18.62 7.06
CA VAL A 72 6.84 18.58 6.37
C VAL A 72 6.50 19.98 5.85
N GLN A 73 6.14 20.07 4.57
CA GLN A 73 5.71 21.30 3.89
C GLN A 73 4.23 21.17 3.51
N ASP A 74 3.57 22.29 3.21
CA ASP A 74 2.14 22.33 2.84
C ASP A 74 1.75 21.40 1.66
N LYS A 75 2.69 21.17 0.75
CA LYS A 75 2.52 20.23 -0.38
C LYS A 75 2.63 18.76 -0.01
N HIS A 76 3.09 18.45 1.20
CA HIS A 76 3.26 17.09 1.67
C HIS A 76 2.00 16.58 2.37
N ILE A 77 1.80 15.27 2.33
CA ILE A 77 0.87 14.60 3.24
C ILE A 77 1.51 14.63 4.62
N ASN A 78 0.85 15.25 5.60
CA ASN A 78 1.32 15.20 6.99
C ASN A 78 1.13 13.77 7.53
N PRO A 79 2.20 13.05 7.90
CA PRO A 79 2.11 11.67 8.36
C PRO A 79 1.67 11.53 9.83
N GLU A 80 1.39 12.62 10.51
CA GLU A 80 1.04 12.63 11.94
C GLU A 80 -0.19 11.75 12.25
N HIS A 81 -1.13 11.65 11.33
CA HIS A 81 -2.29 10.77 11.49
C HIS A 81 -1.93 9.28 11.48
N LEU A 82 -0.75 8.90 10.94
CA LEU A 82 -0.23 7.53 11.00
C LEU A 82 0.61 7.29 12.26
N TRP A 83 1.46 8.28 12.62
CA TRP A 83 2.51 8.12 13.64
C TRP A 83 2.22 8.84 14.95
N GLY A 84 1.22 9.71 15.03
CA GLY A 84 0.93 10.54 16.20
C GLY A 84 0.66 9.71 17.47
N ARG A 85 -0.57 9.71 17.94
CA ARG A 85 -0.96 8.96 19.15
C ARG A 85 -0.94 7.44 18.99
N TYR A 86 -0.87 6.94 17.76
CA TYR A 86 -1.10 5.54 17.39
C TYR A 86 0.10 4.89 16.74
N ALA A 87 1.28 5.53 16.73
CA ALA A 87 2.48 5.04 16.05
C ALA A 87 2.88 3.61 16.43
N ASP A 88 2.69 3.26 17.70
CA ASP A 88 3.01 1.93 18.24
C ASP A 88 1.79 1.00 18.30
N ALA A 89 0.66 1.42 17.75
CA ALA A 89 -0.63 0.76 17.96
C ALA A 89 -1.19 0.02 16.74
N TRP A 90 -0.57 0.15 15.55
CA TRP A 90 -1.06 -0.57 14.37
C TRP A 90 -0.78 -2.07 14.50
N PRO A 91 -1.82 -2.93 14.49
CA PRO A 91 -1.64 -4.39 14.59
C PRO A 91 -0.77 -4.94 13.46
N VAL A 92 -1.00 -4.48 12.22
CA VAL A 92 -0.12 -4.72 11.08
C VAL A 92 0.75 -3.48 10.85
N PRO A 93 2.08 -3.62 10.78
CA PRO A 93 2.99 -2.49 10.60
C PRO A 93 2.70 -1.68 9.33
N LEU A 94 2.72 -0.35 9.45
CA LEU A 94 2.63 0.58 8.34
C LEU A 94 3.99 1.22 8.06
N CYS A 95 4.34 1.41 6.79
CA CYS A 95 5.48 2.24 6.43
C CYS A 95 5.16 3.11 5.21
N THR A 96 5.68 4.33 5.17
CA THR A 96 5.52 5.23 4.03
C THR A 96 6.69 5.14 3.07
N SER A 97 6.43 5.27 1.77
CA SER A 97 7.44 5.29 0.73
C SER A 97 7.14 6.39 -0.27
N LYS A 98 8.06 7.39 -0.33
CA LYS A 98 7.94 8.51 -1.27
C LYS A 98 8.39 8.06 -2.66
N ILE A 99 7.43 7.75 -3.52
CA ILE A 99 7.68 7.29 -4.89
C ILE A 99 6.70 7.94 -5.85
N ASP A 100 7.23 8.42 -6.98
CA ASP A 100 6.44 8.94 -8.10
C ASP A 100 6.34 7.87 -9.20
N LEU A 101 5.17 7.24 -9.31
CA LEU A 101 4.91 6.17 -10.28
C LEU A 101 5.02 6.63 -11.75
N LYS A 102 5.05 7.94 -12.02
CA LYS A 102 5.25 8.47 -13.37
C LYS A 102 6.71 8.36 -13.83
N LYS A 103 7.65 8.22 -12.90
CA LYS A 103 9.08 8.19 -13.17
C LYS A 103 9.62 6.76 -13.24
N ARG A 104 10.29 6.40 -14.33
CA ARG A 104 10.89 5.06 -14.49
C ARG A 104 11.91 4.70 -13.42
N CYS A 105 12.77 5.65 -13.02
CA CYS A 105 13.73 5.42 -11.94
C CYS A 105 13.04 5.11 -10.61
N SER A 106 11.89 5.75 -10.34
CA SER A 106 11.10 5.49 -9.14
C SER A 106 10.43 4.11 -9.16
N LEU A 107 9.97 3.66 -10.33
CA LEU A 107 9.43 2.30 -10.49
C LEU A 107 10.50 1.24 -10.25
N LYS A 108 11.71 1.46 -10.77
CA LYS A 108 12.84 0.57 -10.51
C LYS A 108 13.16 0.50 -9.01
N ALA A 109 13.26 1.64 -8.34
CA ALA A 109 13.50 1.71 -6.90
C ALA A 109 12.38 1.04 -6.09
N LEU A 110 11.11 1.17 -6.49
CA LEU A 110 9.99 0.46 -5.89
C LEU A 110 10.14 -1.06 -6.03
N GLY A 111 10.46 -1.52 -7.25
CA GLY A 111 10.70 -2.92 -7.56
C GLY A 111 11.82 -3.51 -6.70
N GLU A 112 12.99 -2.86 -6.68
CA GLU A 112 14.16 -3.32 -5.94
C GLU A 112 13.91 -3.36 -4.43
N ARG A 113 13.18 -2.39 -3.89
CA ARG A 113 12.99 -2.27 -2.44
C ARG A 113 11.87 -3.14 -1.89
N TRP A 114 10.76 -3.27 -2.62
CA TRP A 114 9.54 -3.85 -2.07
C TRP A 114 8.99 -5.04 -2.83
N LEU A 115 9.33 -5.19 -4.12
CA LEU A 115 8.79 -6.23 -4.99
C LEU A 115 9.79 -7.31 -5.35
N SER A 116 11.07 -7.12 -5.06
CA SER A 116 12.11 -8.14 -5.24
C SER A 116 11.96 -9.25 -4.21
N ALA A 117 12.38 -10.45 -4.59
CA ALA A 117 12.25 -11.62 -3.75
C ALA A 117 13.11 -11.48 -2.48
N GLU A 118 12.47 -11.59 -1.32
CA GLU A 118 13.12 -12.24 -0.19
C GLU A 118 12.83 -13.74 -0.36
N GLU A 119 13.85 -14.51 -0.65
CA GLU A 119 13.72 -15.95 -0.79
C GLU A 119 13.42 -16.56 0.58
N GLY A 120 12.26 -17.17 0.72
CA GLY A 120 11.89 -17.89 1.93
C GLY A 120 10.57 -18.65 1.73
N GLU A 121 10.49 -19.83 2.31
CA GLU A 121 9.28 -20.67 2.23
C GLU A 121 8.02 -20.02 2.84
N GLU A 122 8.21 -18.99 3.67
CA GLU A 122 7.12 -18.25 4.35
C GLU A 122 6.63 -17.01 3.57
N ASP A 123 7.17 -16.73 2.38
CA ASP A 123 6.74 -15.57 1.59
C ASP A 123 5.50 -15.88 0.77
N GLY A 124 4.38 -15.24 1.14
CA GLY A 124 3.11 -15.30 0.41
C GLY A 124 3.05 -14.30 -0.76
N GLY A 125 4.11 -13.54 -0.97
CA GLY A 125 4.21 -12.56 -2.05
C GLY A 125 3.71 -11.16 -1.69
N VAL A 126 3.51 -10.37 -2.74
CA VAL A 126 3.09 -8.97 -2.64
C VAL A 126 1.72 -8.77 -3.26
N LEU A 127 0.85 -8.11 -2.52
CA LEU A 127 -0.44 -7.63 -2.99
C LEU A 127 -0.29 -6.16 -3.41
N LEU A 128 -0.46 -5.87 -4.70
CA LEU A 128 -0.48 -4.51 -5.22
C LEU A 128 -1.92 -3.99 -5.21
N LEU A 129 -2.13 -2.86 -4.55
CA LEU A 129 -3.42 -2.20 -4.47
C LEU A 129 -3.34 -0.80 -5.08
N GLY A 130 -4.44 -0.33 -5.64
CA GLY A 130 -4.54 1.04 -6.12
C GLY A 130 -5.99 1.46 -6.25
N VAL A 131 -6.39 2.42 -5.43
CA VAL A 131 -7.70 3.07 -5.51
C VAL A 131 -7.49 4.47 -6.06
N HIS A 132 -8.33 4.87 -7.03
CA HIS A 132 -8.20 6.16 -7.74
C HIS A 132 -6.94 6.33 -8.60
N LEU A 133 -6.37 5.23 -9.08
CA LEU A 133 -5.31 5.26 -10.08
C LEU A 133 -5.88 5.64 -11.46
N CYS A 134 -5.78 6.90 -11.83
CA CYS A 134 -6.30 7.39 -13.10
C CYS A 134 -5.30 7.29 -14.24
N GLY A 135 -5.79 6.98 -15.44
CA GLY A 135 -5.03 7.02 -16.68
C GLY A 135 -3.77 6.15 -16.68
N THR A 136 -2.63 6.75 -16.95
CA THR A 136 -1.34 6.03 -17.07
C THR A 136 -0.85 5.37 -15.77
N LEU A 137 -1.35 5.78 -14.61
CA LEU A 137 -0.95 5.19 -13.32
C LEU A 137 -1.47 3.76 -13.17
N SER A 138 -2.68 3.49 -13.66
CA SER A 138 -3.22 2.11 -13.70
C SER A 138 -2.33 1.20 -14.56
N LEU A 139 -1.88 1.68 -15.72
CA LEU A 139 -0.97 0.94 -16.59
C LEU A 139 0.36 0.66 -15.90
N ARG A 140 0.90 1.62 -15.14
CA ARG A 140 2.12 1.41 -14.35
C ARG A 140 1.96 0.36 -13.26
N ALA A 141 0.80 0.30 -12.62
CA ALA A 141 0.51 -0.76 -11.64
C ALA A 141 0.47 -2.14 -12.30
N VAL A 142 -0.13 -2.25 -13.49
CA VAL A 142 -0.14 -3.50 -14.28
C VAL A 142 1.27 -3.88 -14.75
N GLU A 143 2.08 -2.92 -15.21
CA GLU A 143 3.48 -3.16 -15.58
C GLU A 143 4.28 -3.71 -14.38
N LEU A 144 4.13 -3.11 -13.21
CA LEU A 144 4.78 -3.58 -11.98
C LEU A 144 4.38 -5.01 -11.64
N PHE A 145 3.08 -5.28 -11.67
CA PHE A 145 2.55 -6.62 -11.41
C PHE A 145 3.13 -7.67 -12.36
N ASN A 146 3.14 -7.40 -13.65
CA ASN A 146 3.62 -8.32 -14.66
C ASN A 146 5.17 -8.49 -14.67
N SER A 147 5.90 -7.50 -14.17
CA SER A 147 7.37 -7.50 -14.18
C SER A 147 8.00 -8.11 -12.94
N HIS A 148 7.22 -8.36 -11.90
CA HIS A 148 7.73 -8.85 -10.63
C HIS A 148 6.97 -10.13 -10.23
N PRO A 149 7.59 -11.32 -10.37
CA PRO A 149 6.94 -12.61 -10.07
C PRO A 149 6.44 -12.76 -8.63
N ARG A 150 7.02 -11.98 -7.71
CA ARG A 150 6.57 -11.95 -6.31
C ARG A 150 5.21 -11.25 -6.13
N CYS A 151 4.76 -10.46 -7.11
CA CYS A 151 3.42 -9.89 -7.08
C CYS A 151 2.38 -10.96 -7.40
N THR A 152 1.60 -11.37 -6.42
CA THR A 152 0.64 -12.49 -6.51
C THR A 152 -0.80 -12.04 -6.59
N PHE A 153 -1.07 -10.78 -6.30
CA PHE A 153 -2.42 -10.21 -6.33
C PHE A 153 -2.39 -8.75 -6.77
N LEU A 154 -3.36 -8.36 -7.60
CA LEU A 154 -3.54 -6.98 -8.04
C LEU A 154 -5.01 -6.58 -7.91
N ALA A 155 -5.28 -5.51 -7.18
CA ALA A 155 -6.60 -4.90 -7.12
C ALA A 155 -6.52 -3.42 -7.52
N LEU A 156 -7.17 -3.06 -8.60
CA LEU A 156 -7.27 -1.70 -9.10
C LEU A 156 -8.73 -1.26 -9.11
N LYS A 157 -8.96 -0.06 -8.60
CA LYS A 157 -10.25 0.63 -8.72
C LYS A 157 -9.99 2.03 -9.26
N PRO A 158 -10.43 2.31 -10.50
CA PRO A 158 -10.30 3.62 -11.14
C PRO A 158 -11.06 4.71 -10.38
#